data_605444d9f3709238bdaabb6d2d7f662e
#
_entry.id   605444d9f3709238bdaabb6d2d7f662e
#
_cell.length_a   1.000
_cell.length_b   1.000
_cell.length_c   1.000
_cell.angle_alpha   90.00
_cell.angle_beta   90.00
_cell.angle_gamma   90.00
#
_symmetry.space_group_name_H-M   'P 1'
#
loop_
_entity.id
_entity.type
_entity.pdbx_description
1 polymer ?
#
loop_
_entity_poly.entity_id
_entity_poly.type
_entity_poly.pdbx_seq_one_letter_code
_entity_poly.pdbx_strand_id
1 'polypeptide(L)'
;QVGSSAASDVYKRQITYWLIDPLDGTKEFINKSDDFTVNIALIHNKKTVFGAVGAPVSGRIWNGSILKKNQNTDENMGSKLRIVMSKSHKNPTDIRFLEYLNENDVNFSIVEKGSSLKLCALSDNDADIYPRFGPTSEWDIAAAHAVLNACGGEVLRFSDLSELSYSKRDSILNPPFIGIRNAFIKEKYFKLLGDFNKKLV
;
A
#
# COMPACT_ATOMS: atom_id res chain seq x y z
N GLN A 1 -17.87 0.37 -11.82
CA GLN A 1 -17.18 1.67 -11.78
C GLN A 1 -18.21 2.76 -11.53
N VAL A 2 -18.24 3.34 -10.37
CA VAL A 2 -18.86 4.65 -10.18
C VAL A 2 -17.90 5.68 -10.76
N GLY A 3 -17.78 5.67 -12.07
CA GLY A 3 -16.90 6.57 -12.82
C GLY A 3 -17.69 7.70 -13.47
N SER A 4 -18.46 8.46 -12.70
CA SER A 4 -18.87 9.78 -13.15
C SER A 4 -18.18 10.83 -12.29
N SER A 5 -17.68 11.88 -12.91
CA SER A 5 -17.06 13.02 -12.21
C SER A 5 -17.94 13.55 -11.09
N ALA A 6 -19.27 13.54 -11.25
CA ALA A 6 -20.25 13.97 -10.27
C ALA A 6 -20.28 13.07 -9.01
N ALA A 7 -20.20 11.75 -9.16
CA ALA A 7 -20.19 10.84 -8.00
C ALA A 7 -18.87 10.94 -7.22
N SER A 8 -17.73 11.13 -7.90
CA SER A 8 -16.46 11.36 -7.25
C SER A 8 -16.42 12.66 -6.45
N ASP A 9 -17.15 13.69 -6.86
CA ASP A 9 -17.19 14.98 -6.15
C ASP A 9 -18.09 14.94 -4.90
N VAL A 10 -19.08 14.07 -4.85
CA VAL A 10 -19.98 13.92 -3.69
C VAL A 10 -19.25 13.28 -2.51
N TYR A 11 -18.53 12.16 -2.70
CA TYR A 11 -17.84 11.53 -1.59
C TYR A 11 -16.68 12.36 -1.04
N LYS A 12 -15.98 13.13 -1.89
CA LYS A 12 -14.88 14.01 -1.49
C LYS A 12 -15.27 15.11 -0.49
N ARG A 13 -16.57 15.41 -0.36
CA ARG A 13 -17.12 16.38 0.60
C ARG A 13 -17.57 15.75 1.92
N GLN A 14 -17.66 14.44 1.96
CA GLN A 14 -18.10 13.73 3.16
C GLN A 14 -16.95 13.56 4.15
N ILE A 15 -17.26 13.71 5.43
CA ILE A 15 -16.31 13.47 6.53
C ILE A 15 -16.09 11.96 6.71
N THR A 16 -17.17 11.17 6.51
CA THR A 16 -17.16 9.72 6.67
C THR A 16 -17.83 9.08 5.46
N TYR A 17 -17.16 8.09 4.83
CA TYR A 17 -17.70 7.37 3.67
C TYR A 17 -16.98 6.03 3.49
N TRP A 18 -17.63 5.12 2.76
CA TRP A 18 -17.06 3.87 2.33
C TRP A 18 -16.35 4.02 0.99
N LEU A 19 -15.15 3.42 0.90
CA LEU A 19 -14.47 3.14 -0.37
C LEU A 19 -14.52 1.63 -0.60
N ILE A 20 -15.08 1.24 -1.77
CA ILE A 20 -15.25 -0.17 -2.12
C ILE A 20 -14.66 -0.40 -3.51
N ASP A 21 -13.76 -1.36 -3.61
CA ASP A 21 -13.31 -1.94 -4.87
C ASP A 21 -13.79 -3.39 -4.93
N PRO A 22 -14.81 -3.68 -5.73
CA PRO A 22 -15.39 -5.03 -5.79
C PRO A 22 -14.49 -6.02 -6.55
N LEU A 23 -13.51 -5.55 -7.31
CA LEU A 23 -12.57 -6.37 -8.06
C LEU A 23 -11.26 -5.62 -8.35
N ASP A 24 -10.37 -5.56 -7.37
CA ASP A 24 -8.99 -5.09 -7.56
C ASP A 24 -8.14 -6.21 -8.16
N GLY A 25 -7.32 -5.85 -9.16
CA GLY A 25 -6.56 -6.82 -9.93
C GLY A 25 -7.35 -7.41 -11.10
N THR A 26 -8.07 -6.57 -11.86
CA THR A 26 -8.86 -7.00 -13.02
C THR A 26 -8.03 -7.78 -14.05
N LYS A 27 -6.75 -7.41 -14.25
CA LYS A 27 -5.84 -8.16 -15.16
C LYS A 27 -5.53 -9.56 -14.61
N GLU A 28 -5.27 -9.66 -13.34
CA GLU A 28 -5.04 -10.90 -12.63
C GLU A 28 -6.28 -11.82 -12.75
N PHE A 29 -7.47 -11.26 -12.54
CA PHE A 29 -8.74 -11.98 -12.72
C PHE A 29 -8.95 -12.49 -14.14
N ILE A 30 -8.74 -11.63 -15.16
CA ILE A 30 -8.88 -12.02 -16.58
C ILE A 30 -7.86 -13.11 -16.96
N ASN A 31 -6.64 -13.01 -16.45
CA ASN A 31 -5.56 -13.97 -16.67
C ASN A 31 -5.67 -15.23 -15.79
N LYS A 32 -6.77 -15.39 -15.04
CA LYS A 32 -6.99 -16.52 -14.12
C LYS A 32 -5.86 -16.70 -13.09
N SER A 33 -5.27 -15.60 -12.67
CA SER A 33 -4.32 -15.57 -11.53
C SER A 33 -5.10 -15.47 -10.23
N ASP A 34 -4.54 -15.97 -9.14
CA ASP A 34 -5.14 -15.97 -7.81
C ASP A 34 -4.99 -14.62 -7.07
N ASP A 35 -4.24 -13.67 -7.65
CA ASP A 35 -3.83 -12.43 -7.01
C ASP A 35 -4.84 -11.26 -7.21
N PHE A 36 -6.15 -11.51 -7.14
CA PHE A 36 -7.17 -10.47 -7.13
C PHE A 36 -7.92 -10.41 -5.80
N THR A 37 -8.46 -9.24 -5.46
CA THR A 37 -9.07 -9.00 -4.15
C THR A 37 -10.37 -8.19 -4.24
N VAL A 38 -11.16 -8.27 -3.17
CA VAL A 38 -12.29 -7.38 -2.87
C VAL A 38 -11.87 -6.48 -1.71
N ASN A 39 -12.00 -5.17 -1.87
CA ASN A 39 -11.54 -4.20 -0.89
C ASN A 39 -12.71 -3.36 -0.36
N ILE A 40 -12.82 -3.25 0.96
CA ILE A 40 -13.81 -2.40 1.65
C ILE A 40 -13.09 -1.58 2.71
N ALA A 41 -13.18 -0.26 2.63
CA ALA A 41 -12.58 0.65 3.60
C ALA A 41 -13.58 1.68 4.11
N LEU A 42 -13.51 2.04 5.39
CA LEU A 42 -14.19 3.18 5.96
C LEU A 42 -13.19 4.32 6.14
N ILE A 43 -13.49 5.45 5.55
CA ILE A 43 -12.70 6.68 5.67
C ILE A 43 -13.41 7.64 6.61
N HIS A 44 -12.66 8.24 7.54
CA HIS A 44 -13.12 9.31 8.41
C HIS A 44 -12.06 10.40 8.50
N ASN A 45 -12.44 11.66 8.30
CA ASN A 45 -11.50 12.79 8.33
C ASN A 45 -10.25 12.56 7.47
N LYS A 46 -10.42 12.06 6.23
CA LYS A 46 -9.35 11.76 5.27
C LYS A 46 -8.39 10.64 5.68
N LYS A 47 -8.68 9.89 6.72
CA LYS A 47 -7.90 8.75 7.19
C LYS A 47 -8.71 7.47 7.09
N THR A 48 -8.03 6.39 6.81
CA THR A 48 -8.66 5.07 6.87
C THR A 48 -8.78 4.63 8.33
N VAL A 49 -10.02 4.29 8.76
CA VAL A 49 -10.32 3.91 10.15
C VAL A 49 -10.70 2.44 10.30
N PHE A 50 -11.12 1.83 9.18
CA PHE A 50 -11.40 0.40 9.07
C PHE A 50 -11.09 -0.05 7.65
N GLY A 51 -10.67 -1.30 7.51
CA GLY A 51 -10.50 -1.95 6.22
C GLY A 51 -10.67 -3.46 6.30
N ALA A 52 -11.21 -4.02 5.23
CA ALA A 52 -11.25 -5.46 5.00
C ALA A 52 -10.81 -5.75 3.56
N VAL A 53 -9.94 -6.73 3.41
CA VAL A 53 -9.45 -7.25 2.12
C VAL A 53 -9.77 -8.72 2.06
N GLY A 54 -10.53 -9.14 1.06
CA GLY A 54 -10.81 -10.54 0.79
C GLY A 54 -10.06 -11.02 -0.44
N ALA A 55 -9.41 -12.18 -0.37
CA ALA A 55 -8.81 -12.89 -1.50
C ALA A 55 -9.72 -14.10 -1.87
N PRO A 56 -10.60 -13.98 -2.88
CA PRO A 56 -11.65 -14.97 -3.12
C PRO A 56 -11.14 -16.38 -3.42
N VAL A 57 -10.01 -16.51 -4.10
CA VAL A 57 -9.46 -17.81 -4.48
C VAL A 57 -8.93 -18.57 -3.26
N SER A 58 -8.20 -17.89 -2.37
CA SER A 58 -7.69 -18.52 -1.15
C SER A 58 -8.71 -18.58 0.00
N GLY A 59 -9.82 -17.84 -0.11
CA GLY A 59 -10.80 -17.66 0.97
C GLY A 59 -10.28 -16.83 2.15
N ARG A 60 -9.08 -16.25 2.04
CA ARG A 60 -8.45 -15.49 3.12
C ARG A 60 -9.03 -14.09 3.22
N ILE A 61 -9.23 -13.63 4.46
CA ILE A 61 -9.71 -12.27 4.76
C ILE A 61 -8.76 -11.62 5.78
N TRP A 62 -8.29 -10.42 5.44
CA TRP A 62 -7.60 -9.52 6.35
C TRP A 62 -8.56 -8.41 6.79
N ASN A 63 -8.50 -8.00 8.03
CA ASN A 63 -9.22 -6.84 8.52
C ASN A 63 -8.41 -6.07 9.55
N GLY A 64 -8.64 -4.76 9.61
CA GLY A 64 -7.96 -3.88 10.54
C GLY A 64 -8.81 -2.67 10.89
N SER A 65 -8.63 -2.17 12.11
CA SER A 65 -9.34 -0.99 12.62
C SER A 65 -8.44 -0.20 13.56
N ILE A 66 -8.61 1.13 13.56
CA ILE A 66 -7.93 2.01 14.52
C ILE A 66 -8.30 1.71 15.99
N LEU A 67 -9.46 1.05 16.21
CA LEU A 67 -9.94 0.67 17.55
C LEU A 67 -9.26 -0.59 18.08
N LYS A 68 -8.66 -1.39 17.20
CA LYS A 68 -8.01 -2.65 17.57
C LYS A 68 -6.66 -2.73 16.86
N LYS A 69 -5.62 -2.25 17.54
CA LYS A 69 -4.25 -2.33 17.05
C LYS A 69 -3.61 -3.62 17.53
N ASN A 70 -3.27 -4.51 16.63
CA ASN A 70 -2.37 -5.63 16.86
C ASN A 70 -0.96 -5.12 16.52
N GLN A 71 -0.24 -4.60 17.49
CA GLN A 71 1.14 -4.15 17.24
C GLN A 71 2.00 -5.36 16.89
N ASN A 72 2.43 -5.44 15.65
CA ASN A 72 3.51 -6.33 15.26
C ASN A 72 4.82 -5.69 15.73
N THR A 73 5.24 -6.05 16.95
CA THR A 73 6.48 -5.59 17.58
C THR A 73 7.69 -6.41 17.12
N ASP A 74 7.53 -7.25 16.09
CA ASP A 74 8.63 -8.07 15.60
C ASP A 74 9.71 -7.18 14.96
N GLU A 75 10.74 -6.88 15.75
CA GLU A 75 11.96 -6.17 15.33
C GLU A 75 12.88 -7.09 14.52
N ASN A 76 12.52 -8.35 14.36
CA ASN A 76 13.35 -9.34 13.69
C ASN A 76 13.27 -9.14 12.18
N MET A 77 14.24 -8.43 11.64
CA MET A 77 14.50 -8.37 10.22
C MET A 77 15.55 -9.45 9.89
N GLY A 78 15.22 -10.33 8.96
CA GLY A 78 16.20 -11.25 8.40
C GLY A 78 17.41 -10.50 7.80
N SER A 79 18.39 -11.21 7.25
CA SER A 79 19.60 -10.63 6.65
C SER A 79 19.34 -9.77 5.41
N LYS A 80 18.11 -9.79 4.86
CA LYS A 80 17.71 -9.08 3.62
C LYS A 80 16.46 -8.26 3.84
N LEU A 81 16.42 -7.07 3.23
CA LEU A 81 15.21 -6.27 3.09
C LEU A 81 14.26 -6.96 2.10
N ARG A 82 13.04 -7.32 2.52
CA ARG A 82 12.04 -7.95 1.65
C ARG A 82 11.16 -6.87 1.04
N ILE A 83 11.24 -6.71 -0.28
CA ILE A 83 10.52 -5.67 -1.02
C ILE A 83 9.40 -6.34 -1.80
N VAL A 84 8.14 -6.00 -1.50
CA VAL A 84 7.03 -6.49 -2.31
C VAL A 84 6.83 -5.58 -3.52
N MET A 85 6.69 -6.19 -4.70
CA MET A 85 6.49 -5.50 -5.98
C MET A 85 5.46 -6.21 -6.84
N SER A 86 4.99 -5.55 -7.90
CA SER A 86 4.09 -6.17 -8.87
C SER A 86 4.83 -7.21 -9.70
N LYS A 87 4.16 -8.34 -9.98
CA LYS A 87 4.64 -9.38 -10.92
C LYS A 87 4.77 -8.82 -12.35
N SER A 88 3.81 -7.99 -12.77
CA SER A 88 3.57 -7.68 -14.18
C SER A 88 4.04 -6.29 -14.62
N HIS A 89 4.32 -5.38 -13.70
CA HIS A 89 4.53 -3.97 -14.03
C HIS A 89 5.63 -3.37 -13.15
N LYS A 90 6.85 -3.35 -13.67
CA LYS A 90 7.95 -2.51 -13.14
C LYS A 90 8.06 -1.30 -14.06
N ASN A 91 7.81 -0.10 -13.53
CA ASN A 91 8.06 1.15 -14.28
C ASN A 91 9.54 1.57 -14.15
N PRO A 92 10.01 2.54 -14.94
CA PRO A 92 11.41 3.00 -14.87
C PRO A 92 11.84 3.45 -13.48
N THR A 93 10.95 4.05 -12.70
CA THR A 93 11.25 4.49 -11.31
C THR A 93 11.43 3.32 -10.36
N ASP A 94 10.65 2.23 -10.54
CA ASP A 94 10.83 1.00 -9.77
C ASP A 94 12.23 0.41 -9.99
N ILE A 95 12.72 0.41 -11.25
CA ILE A 95 14.07 -0.06 -11.62
C ILE A 95 15.13 0.83 -10.97
N ARG A 96 15.02 2.16 -11.13
CA ARG A 96 15.93 3.13 -10.51
C ARG A 96 15.99 2.99 -8.98
N PHE A 97 14.87 2.66 -8.34
CA PHE A 97 14.84 2.42 -6.89
C PHE A 97 15.67 1.18 -6.51
N LEU A 98 15.53 0.08 -7.23
CA LEU A 98 16.31 -1.14 -6.98
C LEU A 98 17.80 -0.92 -7.25
N GLU A 99 18.15 -0.20 -8.31
CA GLU A 99 19.53 0.20 -8.61
C GLU A 99 20.11 1.04 -7.48
N TYR A 100 19.35 2.03 -6.99
CA TYR A 100 19.75 2.87 -5.86
C TYR A 100 19.99 2.07 -4.57
N LEU A 101 19.17 1.05 -4.28
CA LEU A 101 19.41 0.17 -3.15
C LEU A 101 20.72 -0.61 -3.29
N ASN A 102 21.02 -1.13 -4.50
CA ASN A 102 22.31 -1.80 -4.79
C ASN A 102 23.50 -0.84 -4.64
N GLU A 103 23.39 0.40 -5.13
CA GLU A 103 24.44 1.44 -5.00
C GLU A 103 24.73 1.80 -3.52
N ASN A 104 23.79 1.55 -2.63
CA ASN A 104 23.93 1.80 -1.19
C ASN A 104 24.13 0.52 -0.37
N ASP A 105 24.60 -0.58 -1.01
CA ASP A 105 24.93 -1.86 -0.38
C ASP A 105 23.77 -2.48 0.43
N VAL A 106 22.52 -2.18 0.05
CA VAL A 106 21.34 -2.78 0.69
C VAL A 106 21.11 -4.17 0.15
N ASN A 107 21.32 -5.19 0.96
CA ASN A 107 20.95 -6.56 0.60
C ASN A 107 19.42 -6.73 0.65
N PHE A 108 18.79 -7.06 -0.48
CA PHE A 108 17.34 -7.20 -0.57
C PHE A 108 16.90 -8.45 -1.35
N SER A 109 15.65 -8.80 -1.20
CA SER A 109 14.94 -9.79 -2.01
C SER A 109 13.57 -9.25 -2.43
N ILE A 110 13.08 -9.73 -3.58
CA ILE A 110 11.78 -9.31 -4.11
C ILE A 110 10.74 -10.38 -3.80
N VAL A 111 9.59 -9.94 -3.27
CA VAL A 111 8.38 -10.71 -3.08
C VAL A 111 7.37 -10.24 -4.12
N GLU A 112 6.91 -11.13 -5.00
CA GLU A 112 5.97 -10.76 -6.06
C GLU A 112 4.53 -11.07 -5.64
N LYS A 113 3.66 -10.05 -5.69
CA LYS A 113 2.22 -10.13 -5.42
C LYS A 113 1.43 -9.24 -6.39
N GLY A 114 0.18 -9.59 -6.65
CA GLY A 114 -0.79 -8.76 -7.35
C GLY A 114 -1.64 -7.92 -6.39
N SER A 115 -2.47 -7.02 -6.94
CA SER A 115 -3.54 -6.32 -6.23
C SER A 115 -3.14 -5.73 -4.86
N SER A 116 -4.07 -5.54 -3.95
CA SER A 116 -3.87 -5.10 -2.56
C SER A 116 -3.16 -6.13 -1.67
N LEU A 117 -2.94 -7.38 -2.17
CA LEU A 117 -2.14 -8.39 -1.47
C LEU A 117 -0.71 -7.93 -1.16
N LYS A 118 -0.21 -6.90 -1.87
CA LYS A 118 1.10 -6.30 -1.59
C LYS A 118 1.17 -5.63 -0.21
N LEU A 119 0.14 -4.88 0.18
CA LEU A 119 0.06 -4.30 1.53
C LEU A 119 -0.29 -5.37 2.58
N CYS A 120 -1.11 -6.37 2.21
CA CYS A 120 -1.40 -7.50 3.09
C CYS A 120 -0.13 -8.31 3.43
N ALA A 121 0.81 -8.46 2.48
CA ALA A 121 2.09 -9.13 2.72
C ALA A 121 2.94 -8.42 3.80
N LEU A 122 2.85 -7.08 3.90
CA LEU A 122 3.48 -6.35 5.00
C LEU A 122 2.82 -6.67 6.35
N SER A 123 1.48 -6.74 6.36
CA SER A 123 0.71 -7.07 7.57
C SER A 123 0.97 -8.49 8.06
N ASP A 124 1.26 -9.43 7.13
CA ASP A 124 1.58 -10.82 7.40
C ASP A 124 3.05 -11.05 7.80
N ASN A 125 3.88 -10.01 7.78
CA ASN A 125 5.33 -10.14 7.93
C ASN A 125 6.01 -10.96 6.82
N ASP A 126 5.42 -11.02 5.62
CA ASP A 126 6.03 -11.65 4.43
C ASP A 126 6.96 -10.70 3.68
N ALA A 127 6.78 -9.38 3.86
CA ALA A 127 7.61 -8.33 3.28
C ALA A 127 7.82 -7.18 4.27
N ASP A 128 8.80 -6.32 4.02
CA ASP A 128 9.19 -5.21 4.88
C ASP A 128 8.77 -3.86 4.33
N ILE A 129 8.89 -3.66 3.01
CA ILE A 129 8.46 -2.43 2.33
C ILE A 129 7.72 -2.72 1.03
N TYR A 130 6.83 -1.79 0.66
CA TYR A 130 6.14 -1.76 -0.62
C TYR A 130 6.26 -0.37 -1.26
N PRO A 131 7.28 -0.09 -2.09
CA PRO A 131 7.36 1.13 -2.88
C PRO A 131 6.37 1.07 -4.04
N ARG A 132 5.65 2.15 -4.30
CA ARG A 132 4.72 2.28 -5.41
C ARG A 132 4.86 3.62 -6.10
N PHE A 133 5.45 3.63 -7.29
CA PHE A 133 5.66 4.82 -8.10
C PHE A 133 4.65 4.94 -9.25
N GLY A 134 4.00 3.86 -9.64
CA GLY A 134 2.94 3.87 -10.65
C GLY A 134 1.58 4.28 -10.07
N PRO A 135 0.63 4.70 -10.91
CA PRO A 135 -0.68 5.17 -10.46
C PRO A 135 -1.49 4.06 -9.78
N THR A 136 -2.24 4.45 -8.75
CA THR A 136 -3.27 3.65 -8.07
C THR A 136 -4.41 4.58 -7.67
N SER A 137 -5.62 4.03 -7.58
CA SER A 137 -6.76 4.78 -7.06
C SER A 137 -6.85 4.67 -5.54
N GLU A 138 -7.61 5.58 -4.90
CA GLU A 138 -7.81 5.54 -3.45
C GLU A 138 -8.40 4.20 -2.97
N TRP A 139 -9.33 3.61 -3.72
CA TRP A 139 -9.98 2.34 -3.38
C TRP A 139 -9.09 1.10 -3.53
N ASP A 140 -8.01 1.16 -4.36
CA ASP A 140 -7.08 0.04 -4.54
C ASP A 140 -6.30 -0.26 -3.26
N ILE A 141 -6.09 0.74 -2.38
CA ILE A 141 -5.18 0.60 -1.24
C ILE A 141 -5.81 0.91 0.12
N ALA A 142 -6.91 1.66 0.19
CA ALA A 142 -7.46 2.15 1.45
C ALA A 142 -7.78 1.03 2.46
N ALA A 143 -8.33 -0.09 1.99
CA ALA A 143 -8.65 -1.24 2.83
C ALA A 143 -7.39 -1.88 3.42
N ALA A 144 -6.42 -2.21 2.54
CA ALA A 144 -5.17 -2.81 2.97
C ALA A 144 -4.29 -1.85 3.80
N HIS A 145 -4.39 -0.52 3.58
CA HIS A 145 -3.76 0.49 4.42
C HIS A 145 -4.31 0.43 5.86
N ALA A 146 -5.64 0.32 6.05
CA ALA A 146 -6.21 0.15 7.38
C ALA A 146 -5.74 -1.14 8.07
N VAL A 147 -5.64 -2.24 7.32
CA VAL A 147 -5.11 -3.52 7.82
C VAL A 147 -3.66 -3.35 8.28
N LEU A 148 -2.82 -2.73 7.45
CA LEU A 148 -1.42 -2.49 7.77
C LEU A 148 -1.25 -1.59 9.01
N ASN A 149 -2.02 -0.50 9.11
CA ASN A 149 -2.00 0.38 10.28
C ASN A 149 -2.40 -0.34 11.57
N ALA A 150 -3.38 -1.25 11.50
CA ALA A 150 -3.79 -2.06 12.65
C ALA A 150 -2.69 -3.03 13.11
N CYS A 151 -1.77 -3.41 12.23
CA CYS A 151 -0.60 -4.23 12.51
C CYS A 151 0.65 -3.43 12.91
N GLY A 152 0.55 -2.09 13.04
CA GLY A 152 1.69 -1.23 13.42
C GLY A 152 2.56 -0.75 12.26
N GLY A 153 2.15 -1.02 11.02
CA GLY A 153 2.79 -0.46 9.83
C GLY A 153 2.20 0.87 9.40
N GLU A 154 2.71 1.44 8.32
CA GLU A 154 2.31 2.74 7.80
C GLU A 154 2.30 2.76 6.27
N VAL A 155 1.48 3.62 5.66
CA VAL A 155 1.57 4.00 4.25
C VAL A 155 1.86 5.48 4.17
N LEU A 156 3.01 5.84 3.61
CA LEU A 156 3.52 7.20 3.55
C LEU A 156 3.60 7.68 2.10
N ARG A 157 3.32 8.96 1.86
CA ARG A 157 3.64 9.61 0.59
C ARG A 157 5.14 9.56 0.37
N PHE A 158 5.56 9.22 -0.83
CA PHE A 158 7.00 9.11 -1.09
C PHE A 158 7.70 10.47 -1.12
N SER A 159 6.98 11.55 -1.49
CA SER A 159 7.54 12.90 -1.65
C SER A 159 8.06 13.56 -0.38
N ASP A 160 7.46 13.27 0.76
CA ASP A 160 7.76 13.92 2.06
C ASP A 160 7.70 12.97 3.26
N LEU A 161 7.46 11.69 3.01
CA LEU A 161 7.30 10.63 4.00
C LEU A 161 6.23 10.95 5.07
N SER A 162 5.24 11.77 4.72
CA SER A 162 4.07 12.01 5.55
C SER A 162 2.99 10.96 5.30
N GLU A 163 2.07 10.79 6.25
CA GLU A 163 0.96 9.83 6.15
C GLU A 163 0.12 10.08 4.88
N LEU A 164 -0.20 9.01 4.15
CA LEU A 164 -1.08 9.11 2.98
C LEU A 164 -2.52 9.42 3.41
N SER A 165 -3.14 10.39 2.75
CA SER A 165 -4.52 10.83 3.02
C SER A 165 -5.45 10.57 1.84
N TYR A 166 -6.74 10.44 2.13
CA TYR A 166 -7.83 10.17 1.22
C TYR A 166 -8.73 11.41 1.02
N SER A 167 -9.74 11.33 0.16
CA SER A 167 -10.62 12.46 -0.19
C SER A 167 -9.88 13.66 -0.80
N LYS A 168 -8.93 13.38 -1.67
CA LYS A 168 -8.23 14.44 -2.41
C LYS A 168 -9.21 15.13 -3.37
N ARG A 169 -9.24 16.47 -3.35
CA ARG A 169 -10.22 17.24 -4.14
C ARG A 169 -9.98 17.11 -5.64
N ASP A 170 -8.71 17.07 -6.05
CA ASP A 170 -8.32 17.23 -7.44
C ASP A 170 -8.10 15.91 -8.17
N SER A 171 -7.97 14.80 -7.45
CA SER A 171 -7.72 13.49 -8.03
C SER A 171 -8.14 12.36 -7.12
N ILE A 172 -8.64 11.28 -7.70
CA ILE A 172 -8.83 9.98 -7.01
C ILE A 172 -7.55 9.14 -6.98
N LEU A 173 -6.52 9.57 -7.75
CA LEU A 173 -5.26 8.86 -7.81
C LEU A 173 -4.40 9.17 -6.59
N ASN A 174 -3.72 8.14 -6.11
CA ASN A 174 -2.72 8.30 -5.08
C ASN A 174 -1.43 8.86 -5.66
N PRO A 175 -0.72 9.74 -4.94
CA PRO A 175 0.66 10.06 -5.27
C PRO A 175 1.54 8.80 -5.10
N PRO A 176 2.78 8.80 -5.59
CA PRO A 176 3.75 7.77 -5.22
C PRO A 176 3.82 7.61 -3.71
N PHE A 177 3.83 6.36 -3.25
CA PHE A 177 3.82 6.04 -1.82
C PHE A 177 4.73 4.87 -1.49
N ILE A 178 4.98 4.68 -0.20
CA ILE A 178 5.65 3.51 0.35
C ILE A 178 4.86 2.95 1.52
N GLY A 179 4.54 1.66 1.46
CA GLY A 179 4.10 0.89 2.62
C GLY A 179 5.32 0.42 3.42
N ILE A 180 5.25 0.50 4.74
CA ILE A 180 6.32 0.08 5.66
C ILE A 180 5.72 -0.79 6.74
N ARG A 181 6.30 -1.95 6.99
CA ARG A 181 5.76 -2.97 7.88
C ARG A 181 5.63 -2.53 9.34
N ASN A 182 6.62 -1.81 9.88
CA ASN A 182 6.64 -1.36 11.27
C ASN A 182 7.63 -0.21 11.50
N ALA A 183 7.63 0.34 12.71
CA ALA A 183 8.48 1.46 13.11
C ALA A 183 9.98 1.14 13.00
N PHE A 184 10.41 -0.07 13.32
CA PHE A 184 11.80 -0.50 13.22
C PHE A 184 12.33 -0.41 11.78
N ILE A 185 11.58 -0.92 10.81
CA ILE A 185 11.94 -0.84 9.38
C ILE A 185 11.94 0.63 8.93
N LYS A 186 10.96 1.43 9.37
CA LYS A 186 10.89 2.85 9.06
C LYS A 186 12.16 3.57 9.52
N GLU A 187 12.52 3.44 10.78
CA GLU A 187 13.70 4.10 11.37
C GLU A 187 14.99 3.71 10.63
N LYS A 188 15.17 2.41 10.40
CA LYS A 188 16.37 1.88 9.72
C LYS A 188 16.57 2.43 8.32
N TYR A 189 15.49 2.60 7.54
CA TYR A 189 15.58 3.00 6.13
C TYR A 189 15.11 4.43 5.85
N PHE A 190 14.67 5.18 6.86
CA PHE A 190 14.10 6.53 6.70
C PHE A 190 14.99 7.47 5.90
N LYS A 191 16.28 7.54 6.27
CA LYS A 191 17.27 8.41 5.60
C LYS A 191 17.46 7.97 4.14
N LEU A 192 17.62 6.68 3.91
CA LEU A 192 17.82 6.11 2.56
C LEU A 192 16.65 6.44 1.63
N LEU A 193 15.41 6.28 2.13
CA LEU A 193 14.19 6.59 1.38
C LEU A 193 14.08 8.09 1.07
N GLY A 194 14.40 8.95 2.05
CA GLY A 194 14.40 10.40 1.86
C GLY A 194 15.46 10.88 0.87
N ASP A 195 16.63 10.26 0.85
CA ASP A 195 17.71 10.60 -0.09
C ASP A 195 17.40 10.13 -1.51
N PHE A 196 16.73 8.98 -1.69
CA PHE A 196 16.23 8.58 -3.01
C PHE A 196 15.19 9.56 -3.54
N ASN A 197 14.27 10.02 -2.69
CA ASN A 197 13.26 10.99 -3.09
C ASN A 197 13.88 12.27 -3.67
N LYS A 198 14.97 12.79 -3.06
CA LYS A 198 15.69 13.96 -3.57
C LYS A 198 16.30 13.77 -4.96
N LYS A 199 16.59 12.50 -5.34
CA LYS A 199 17.12 12.15 -6.67
C LYS A 199 16.01 12.00 -7.72
N LEU A 200 14.73 12.00 -7.34
CA LEU A 200 13.57 11.93 -8.25
C LEU A 200 13.09 13.32 -8.69
N VAL A 201 13.45 14.35 -7.98
CA VAL A 201 13.17 15.78 -8.27
C VAL A 201 14.32 16.34 -9.09
#